data_1c8e83fa08e4f792b9d4a042c83bb22c
#
_entry.id   1c8e83fa08e4f792b9d4a042c83bb22c
#
_cell.length_a   1.000
_cell.length_b   1.000
_cell.length_c   1.000
_cell.angle_alpha   90.00
_cell.angle_beta   90.00
_cell.angle_gamma   90.00
#
_symmetry.space_group_name_H-M   'P 1'
#
loop_
_entity.id
_entity.type
_entity.pdbx_description
1 polymer ?
#
loop_
_entity_poly.entity_id
_entity_poly.type
_entity_poly.pdbx_seq_one_letter_code
_entity_poly.pdbx_strand_id
1 'polypeptide(L)'
;MERRQDDQPASAARKLTLLVVDDNQEVGESLAMLLEALGHHAVVVRNWQMAVEQVKLCVPDAVYLDIEMPGISGIEIGRRLRHNPETANAVLIAVTGHSLPMYMDDALAVGFRHFLVKPVRLEDLATTVQSVLAG
;
A
#
# COMPACT_ATOMS: atom_id res chain seq x y z
N MET A 1 3.40 -32.90 -11.70
CA MET A 1 3.50 -32.31 -11.79
C MET A 1 3.50 -31.72 -11.61
N GLU A 2 3.50 -31.57 -11.59
CA GLU A 2 3.53 -30.90 -11.48
C GLU A 2 3.27 -30.10 -11.52
N ARG A 3 2.96 -30.12 -11.35
CA ARG A 3 2.78 -29.33 -11.41
C ARG A 3 2.58 -28.56 -11.10
N ARG A 4 2.28 -28.64 -10.70
CA ARG A 4 2.25 -27.89 -10.59
C ARG A 4 2.12 -26.90 -10.37
N GLN A 5 1.99 -26.98 -9.37
CA GLN A 5 2.15 -25.67 -9.44
C GLN A 5 2.00 -24.97 -10.75
N ASP A 6 2.24 -25.52 -11.52
CA ASP A 6 2.19 -25.06 -12.90
C ASP A 6 0.82 -24.69 -13.37
N ASP A 7 -0.15 -25.35 -12.82
CA ASP A 7 -1.53 -25.14 -13.21
C ASP A 7 -2.10 -23.85 -12.65
N GLN A 8 -1.45 -23.30 -11.64
CA GLN A 8 -1.95 -22.09 -11.02
C GLN A 8 -1.42 -20.85 -11.71
N PRO A 9 -2.25 -19.82 -11.87
CA PRO A 9 -1.74 -18.55 -12.35
C PRO A 9 -0.62 -18.06 -11.43
N ALA A 10 0.40 -17.47 -12.00
CA ALA A 10 1.52 -16.95 -11.21
C ALA A 10 1.02 -15.98 -10.13
N SER A 11 -0.01 -15.18 -10.46
CA SER A 11 -0.57 -14.23 -9.50
C SER A 11 -1.19 -14.89 -8.29
N ALA A 12 -1.78 -16.08 -8.46
CA ALA A 12 -2.42 -16.78 -7.36
C ALA A 12 -1.41 -17.31 -6.34
N ALA A 13 -0.19 -17.64 -6.80
CA ALA A 13 0.86 -18.15 -5.94
C ALA A 13 1.76 -17.03 -5.42
N ARG A 14 1.66 -15.86 -5.99
CA ARG A 14 2.55 -14.76 -5.66
C ARG A 14 2.14 -14.09 -4.35
N LYS A 15 3.12 -13.93 -3.46
CA LYS A 15 2.89 -13.26 -2.20
C LYS A 15 3.50 -11.86 -2.29
N LEU A 16 2.65 -10.86 -2.11
CA LEU A 16 3.08 -9.47 -2.17
C LEU A 16 3.69 -9.03 -0.86
N THR A 17 4.62 -8.09 -0.95
CA THR A 17 5.14 -7.35 0.20
C THR A 17 4.45 -6.00 0.19
N LEU A 18 3.71 -5.72 1.25
CA LEU A 18 2.88 -4.52 1.35
C LEU A 18 3.32 -3.69 2.54
N LEU A 19 3.40 -2.38 2.33
CA LEU A 19 3.77 -1.44 3.38
C LEU A 19 2.55 -0.61 3.71
N VAL A 20 2.24 -0.51 5.00
CA VAL A 20 1.14 0.33 5.50
C VAL A 20 1.75 1.47 6.29
N VAL A 21 1.48 2.69 5.89
CA VAL A 21 1.98 3.89 6.57
C VAL A 21 0.79 4.62 7.17
N ASP A 22 0.68 4.60 8.50
CA ASP A 22 -0.43 5.23 9.22
C ASP A 22 0.09 5.59 10.61
N ASP A 23 -0.10 6.86 11.00
CA ASP A 23 0.36 7.31 12.32
C ASP A 23 -0.48 6.72 13.46
N ASN A 24 -1.68 6.24 13.17
CA ASN A 24 -2.49 5.52 14.14
C ASN A 24 -2.16 4.03 14.05
N GLN A 25 -1.45 3.54 15.06
CA GLN A 25 -0.95 2.16 15.04
C GLN A 25 -2.08 1.14 14.96
N GLU A 26 -3.17 1.37 15.70
CA GLU A 26 -4.28 0.40 15.70
C GLU A 26 -4.94 0.32 14.32
N VAL A 27 -5.12 1.45 13.66
CA VAL A 27 -5.72 1.47 12.33
C VAL A 27 -4.78 0.78 11.34
N GLY A 28 -3.49 1.09 11.41
CA GLY A 28 -2.52 0.46 10.52
C GLY A 28 -2.45 -1.04 10.72
N GLU A 29 -2.47 -1.50 11.96
CA GLU A 29 -2.42 -2.93 12.25
C GLU A 29 -3.68 -3.64 11.80
N SER A 30 -4.84 -3.00 11.93
CA SER A 30 -6.08 -3.58 11.43
C SER A 30 -6.03 -3.78 9.93
N LEU A 31 -5.51 -2.77 9.22
CA LEU A 31 -5.36 -2.86 7.77
C LEU A 31 -4.40 -3.99 7.39
N ALA A 32 -3.27 -4.07 8.09
CA ALA A 32 -2.28 -5.11 7.83
C ALA A 32 -2.86 -6.50 8.08
N MET A 33 -3.67 -6.65 9.13
CA MET A 33 -4.31 -7.95 9.41
C MET A 33 -5.21 -8.38 8.26
N LEU A 34 -5.97 -7.44 7.68
CA LEU A 34 -6.82 -7.76 6.56
C LEU A 34 -6.00 -8.16 5.34
N LEU A 35 -4.90 -7.46 5.09
CA LEU A 35 -4.02 -7.80 3.97
C LEU A 35 -3.38 -9.16 4.16
N GLU A 36 -3.00 -9.50 5.39
CA GLU A 36 -2.45 -10.81 5.67
C GLU A 36 -3.51 -11.91 5.53
N ALA A 37 -4.74 -11.60 5.89
CA ALA A 37 -5.85 -12.54 5.67
C ALA A 37 -6.06 -12.81 4.18
N LEU A 38 -5.70 -11.87 3.33
CA LEU A 38 -5.75 -12.06 1.87
C LEU A 38 -4.54 -12.84 1.33
N GLY A 39 -3.59 -13.19 2.20
CA GLY A 39 -2.47 -14.04 1.81
C GLY A 39 -1.17 -13.31 1.52
N HIS A 40 -1.03 -12.08 1.96
CA HIS A 40 0.14 -11.27 1.64
C HIS A 40 0.86 -10.84 2.92
N HIS A 41 2.10 -10.40 2.75
CA HIS A 41 2.92 -9.93 3.87
C HIS A 41 2.75 -8.42 3.99
N ALA A 42 2.40 -7.95 5.19
CA ALA A 42 2.16 -6.53 5.42
C ALA A 42 2.97 -6.06 6.63
N VAL A 43 3.62 -4.92 6.48
CA VAL A 43 4.38 -4.28 7.56
C VAL A 43 3.80 -2.91 7.79
N VAL A 44 3.64 -2.54 9.06
CA VAL A 44 3.10 -1.24 9.46
C VAL A 44 4.22 -0.34 9.94
N VAL A 45 4.26 0.88 9.41
CA VAL A 45 5.15 1.92 9.91
C VAL A 45 4.31 3.17 10.19
N ARG A 46 4.80 4.04 11.06
CA ARG A 46 4.00 5.16 11.55
C ARG A 46 4.44 6.53 11.07
N ASN A 47 5.59 6.60 10.41
CA ASN A 47 6.10 7.88 9.94
C ASN A 47 7.10 7.66 8.81
N TRP A 48 7.57 8.77 8.24
CA TRP A 48 8.48 8.73 7.10
C TRP A 48 9.81 8.05 7.44
N GLN A 49 10.35 8.32 8.64
CA GLN A 49 11.62 7.75 9.04
C GLN A 49 11.55 6.23 9.09
N MET A 50 10.47 5.70 9.66
CA MET A 50 10.26 4.25 9.72
C MET A 50 10.05 3.67 8.33
N ALA A 51 9.37 4.40 7.45
CA ALA A 51 9.16 3.95 6.09
C ALA A 51 10.49 3.83 5.34
N VAL A 52 11.37 4.80 5.49
CA VAL A 52 12.70 4.76 4.86
C VAL A 52 13.48 3.54 5.33
N GLU A 53 13.48 3.27 6.64
CA GLU A 53 14.19 2.14 7.18
C GLU A 53 13.62 0.83 6.65
N GLN A 54 12.30 0.74 6.59
CA GLN A 54 11.65 -0.48 6.13
C GLN A 54 11.92 -0.75 4.65
N VAL A 55 11.92 0.28 3.82
CA VAL A 55 12.22 0.14 2.40
C VAL A 55 13.63 -0.40 2.18
N LYS A 56 14.58 0.02 3.02
CA LYS A 56 15.95 -0.50 2.94
C LYS A 56 16.01 -1.98 3.22
N LEU A 57 15.13 -2.47 4.10
CA LEU A 57 15.08 -3.88 4.44
C LEU A 57 14.36 -4.70 3.38
N CYS A 58 13.28 -4.17 2.84
CA CYS A 58 12.48 -4.88 1.86
C CYS A 58 11.68 -3.90 1.03
N VAL A 59 11.87 -3.95 -0.29
CA VAL A 59 11.16 -3.04 -1.20
C VAL A 59 9.72 -3.53 -1.36
N PRO A 60 8.71 -2.66 -1.09
CA PRO A 60 7.32 -3.09 -1.20
C PRO A 60 6.83 -3.12 -2.64
N ASP A 61 5.87 -4.01 -2.89
CA ASP A 61 5.14 -4.03 -4.16
C ASP A 61 4.10 -2.91 -4.20
N ALA A 62 3.52 -2.60 -3.05
CA ALA A 62 2.53 -1.54 -2.93
C ALA A 62 2.62 -0.90 -1.56
N VAL A 63 2.23 0.36 -1.48
CA VAL A 63 2.25 1.13 -0.24
C VAL A 63 0.87 1.73 -0.02
N TYR A 64 0.28 1.42 1.14
CA TYR A 64 -0.99 2.00 1.58
C TYR A 64 -0.65 3.18 2.49
N LEU A 65 -0.94 4.38 2.02
CA LEU A 65 -0.52 5.61 2.68
C LEU A 65 -1.71 6.39 3.24
N ASP A 66 -1.72 6.58 4.54
CA ASP A 66 -2.67 7.51 5.15
C ASP A 66 -2.31 8.92 4.67
N ILE A 67 -3.27 9.56 4.01
CA ILE A 67 -3.05 10.89 3.45
C ILE A 67 -2.94 11.93 4.57
N GLU A 68 -3.71 11.75 5.63
CA GLU A 68 -3.86 12.79 6.65
C GLU A 68 -3.05 12.45 7.90
N MET A 69 -1.76 12.68 7.81
CA MET A 69 -0.86 12.50 8.95
C MET A 69 -0.25 13.83 9.36
N PRO A 70 -0.01 14.02 10.65
CA PRO A 70 0.66 15.23 11.11
C PRO A 70 2.10 15.27 10.60
N GLY A 71 2.59 16.47 10.34
CA GLY A 71 3.92 16.64 9.79
C GLY A 71 3.95 16.42 8.30
N ILE A 72 4.54 15.31 7.85
CA ILE A 72 4.61 15.01 6.43
C ILE A 72 3.37 14.24 6.03
N SER A 73 2.61 14.79 5.09
CA SER A 73 1.38 14.14 4.62
C SER A 73 1.70 12.87 3.81
N GLY A 74 0.69 12.01 3.68
CA GLY A 74 0.86 10.80 2.87
C GLY A 74 1.15 11.10 1.41
N ILE A 75 0.62 12.22 0.88
CA ILE A 75 0.92 12.60 -0.50
C ILE A 75 2.40 12.94 -0.66
N GLU A 76 2.97 13.65 0.31
CA GLU A 76 4.40 13.99 0.25
C GLU A 76 5.27 12.74 0.40
N ILE A 77 4.87 11.81 1.27
CA ILE A 77 5.58 10.54 1.39
C ILE A 77 5.52 9.80 0.05
N GLY A 78 4.36 9.78 -0.59
CA GLY A 78 4.22 9.15 -1.90
C GLY A 78 5.13 9.78 -2.93
N ARG A 79 5.25 11.11 -2.92
CA ARG A 79 6.14 11.82 -3.84
C ARG A 79 7.59 11.38 -3.61
N ARG A 80 8.01 11.29 -2.35
CA ARG A 80 9.37 10.87 -2.03
C ARG A 80 9.63 9.43 -2.45
N LEU A 81 8.66 8.55 -2.25
CA LEU A 81 8.78 7.16 -2.71
C LEU A 81 8.90 7.10 -4.23
N ARG A 82 8.13 7.90 -4.93
CA ARG A 82 8.16 7.91 -6.39
C ARG A 82 9.50 8.39 -6.94
N HIS A 83 10.19 9.28 -6.22
CA HIS A 83 11.49 9.78 -6.62
C HIS A 83 12.66 8.87 -6.22
N ASN A 84 12.40 7.87 -5.38
CA ASN A 84 13.42 6.91 -4.99
C ASN A 84 13.44 5.78 -6.02
N PRO A 85 14.57 5.51 -6.68
CA PRO A 85 14.61 4.46 -7.70
C PRO A 85 14.14 3.11 -7.24
N GLU A 86 14.36 2.78 -5.96
CA GLU A 86 13.95 1.48 -5.43
C GLU A 86 12.45 1.34 -5.29
N THR A 87 11.74 2.44 -5.07
CA THR A 87 10.29 2.41 -4.87
C THR A 87 9.52 3.09 -5.98
N ALA A 88 10.20 3.53 -7.03
CA ALA A 88 9.57 4.28 -8.11
C ALA A 88 8.42 3.52 -8.77
N ASN A 89 8.49 2.20 -8.77
CA ASN A 89 7.47 1.36 -9.41
C ASN A 89 6.47 0.75 -8.42
N ALA A 90 6.60 1.05 -7.13
CA ALA A 90 5.62 0.57 -6.16
C ALA A 90 4.27 1.22 -6.42
N VAL A 91 3.20 0.44 -6.26
CA VAL A 91 1.85 0.98 -6.44
C VAL A 91 1.49 1.77 -5.19
N LEU A 92 1.10 3.03 -5.39
CA LEU A 92 0.71 3.90 -4.29
C LEU A 92 -0.82 3.91 -4.14
N ILE A 93 -1.29 3.66 -2.93
CA ILE A 93 -2.71 3.57 -2.62
C ILE A 93 -2.98 4.54 -1.49
N ALA A 94 -3.87 5.50 -1.73
CA ALA A 94 -4.22 6.50 -0.73
C ALA A 94 -5.31 5.96 0.19
N VAL A 95 -5.17 6.19 1.48
CA VAL A 95 -6.17 5.82 2.48
C VAL A 95 -6.49 7.09 3.27
N THR A 96 -7.77 7.43 3.39
CA THR A 96 -8.16 8.66 4.07
C THR A 96 -9.46 8.48 4.81
N GLY A 97 -9.62 9.22 5.91
CA GLY A 97 -10.87 9.24 6.66
C GLY A 97 -11.82 10.35 6.21
N HIS A 98 -11.38 11.18 5.26
CA HIS A 98 -12.13 12.36 4.85
C HIS A 98 -12.45 12.33 3.38
N SER A 99 -13.06 13.41 2.89
CA SER A 99 -13.48 13.50 1.51
C SER A 99 -12.30 13.43 0.55
N LEU A 100 -12.36 12.49 -0.38
CA LEU A 100 -11.30 12.30 -1.38
C LEU A 100 -11.12 13.49 -2.32
N PRO A 101 -12.18 14.20 -2.77
CA PRO A 101 -11.98 15.27 -3.76
C PRO A 101 -10.94 16.31 -3.36
N MET A 102 -10.78 16.54 -2.07
CA MET A 102 -9.83 17.54 -1.60
C MET A 102 -8.37 17.21 -1.98
N TYR A 103 -8.04 15.92 -2.05
CA TYR A 103 -6.66 15.48 -2.28
C TYR A 103 -6.46 14.80 -3.63
N MET A 104 -7.55 14.57 -4.35
CA MET A 104 -7.51 13.70 -5.52
C MET A 104 -6.54 14.18 -6.59
N ASP A 105 -6.58 15.47 -6.92
CA ASP A 105 -5.73 15.99 -7.99
C ASP A 105 -4.25 15.87 -7.64
N ASP A 106 -3.89 16.23 -6.41
CA ASP A 106 -2.50 16.14 -5.97
C ASP A 106 -2.03 14.69 -5.95
N ALA A 107 -2.88 13.80 -5.46
CA ALA A 107 -2.53 12.39 -5.36
C ALA A 107 -2.37 11.77 -6.75
N LEU A 108 -3.26 12.09 -7.68
CA LEU A 108 -3.14 11.59 -9.04
C LEU A 108 -1.85 12.09 -9.71
N ALA A 109 -1.49 13.36 -9.46
CA ALA A 109 -0.28 13.93 -10.04
C ALA A 109 0.97 13.21 -9.53
N VAL A 110 0.95 12.73 -8.29
CA VAL A 110 2.08 11.97 -7.72
C VAL A 110 2.12 10.56 -8.27
N GLY A 111 0.98 10.02 -8.68
CA GLY A 111 0.92 8.68 -9.23
C GLY A 111 0.18 7.67 -8.35
N PHE A 112 -0.61 8.14 -7.40
CA PHE A 112 -1.47 7.26 -6.63
C PHE A 112 -2.46 6.60 -7.58
N ARG A 113 -2.63 5.28 -7.43
CA ARG A 113 -3.46 4.52 -8.35
C ARG A 113 -4.84 4.19 -7.79
N HIS A 114 -4.92 4.03 -6.47
CA HIS A 114 -6.18 3.67 -5.81
C HIS A 114 -6.41 4.58 -4.62
N PHE A 115 -7.69 4.74 -4.27
CA PHE A 115 -8.13 5.63 -3.19
C PHE A 115 -9.13 4.88 -2.33
N LEU A 116 -8.83 4.75 -1.05
CA LEU A 116 -9.69 4.04 -0.10
C LEU A 116 -10.11 4.98 1.01
N VAL A 117 -11.35 4.84 1.46
CA VAL A 117 -11.92 5.65 2.54
C VAL A 117 -12.04 4.78 3.79
N LYS A 118 -11.59 5.30 4.92
CA LYS A 118 -11.69 4.60 6.20
C LYS A 118 -13.14 4.60 6.69
N PRO A 119 -13.61 3.54 7.33
CA PRO A 119 -12.92 2.27 7.55
C PRO A 119 -12.84 1.47 6.26
N VAL A 120 -11.65 0.93 5.98
CA VAL A 120 -11.42 0.20 4.74
C VAL A 120 -12.01 -1.20 4.85
N ARG A 121 -12.74 -1.62 3.83
CA ARG A 121 -13.41 -2.91 3.82
C ARG A 121 -12.55 -3.94 3.13
N LEU A 122 -12.73 -5.20 3.54
CA LEU A 122 -11.95 -6.30 2.99
C LEU A 122 -12.06 -6.39 1.48
N GLU A 123 -13.28 -6.22 0.94
CA GLU A 123 -13.45 -6.32 -0.51
C GLU A 123 -12.75 -5.18 -1.25
N ASP A 124 -12.64 -4.00 -0.64
CA ASP A 124 -11.90 -2.91 -1.27
C ASP A 124 -10.41 -3.21 -1.29
N LEU A 125 -9.89 -3.79 -0.21
CA LEU A 125 -8.48 -4.22 -0.18
C LEU A 125 -8.23 -5.33 -1.19
N ALA A 126 -9.15 -6.28 -1.29
CA ALA A 126 -9.00 -7.37 -2.26
C ALA A 126 -8.90 -6.82 -3.68
N THR A 127 -9.68 -5.79 -4.00
CA THR A 127 -9.62 -5.16 -5.31
C THR A 127 -8.25 -4.53 -5.57
N THR A 128 -7.70 -3.80 -4.59
CA THR A 128 -6.38 -3.19 -4.78
C THR A 128 -5.30 -4.26 -4.91
N VAL A 129 -5.37 -5.32 -4.12
CA VAL A 129 -4.40 -6.42 -4.19
C VAL A 129 -4.45 -7.07 -5.57
N GLN A 130 -5.64 -7.32 -6.10
CA GLN A 130 -5.76 -7.90 -7.43
C GLN A 130 -5.15 -7.00 -8.50
N SER A 131 -5.32 -5.70 -8.37
CA SER A 131 -4.73 -4.74 -9.28
C SER A 131 -3.20 -4.81 -9.26
N VAL A 132 -2.61 -4.92 -8.06
CA VAL A 132 -1.16 -5.03 -7.92
C VAL A 132 -0.67 -6.33 -8.53
N LEU A 133 -1.38 -7.43 -8.28
CA LEU A 133 -1.01 -8.73 -8.83
C LEU A 133 -1.07 -8.75 -10.36
N ALA A 134 -2.04 -8.05 -10.93
CA ALA A 134 -2.23 -8.01 -12.39
C ALA A 134 -1.21 -7.12 -13.08
N GLY A 135 -0.70 -6.13 -12.37
CA GLY A 135 0.23 -5.17 -12.92
C GLY A 135 1.65 -5.56 -12.81
#